data_cfcb25dcc1a197c5af2c98688b9a9b6c
#
_entry.id   cfcb25dcc1a197c5af2c98688b9a9b6c
#
_cell.length_a   1.000
_cell.length_b   1.000
_cell.length_c   1.000
_cell.angle_alpha   90.00
_cell.angle_beta   90.00
_cell.angle_gamma   90.00
#
_symmetry.space_group_name_H-M   'P 1'
#
loop_
_entity.id
_entity.type
_entity.pdbx_description
1 polymer ?
#
loop_
_entity_poly.entity_id
_entity_poly.type
_entity_poly.pdbx_seq_one_letter_code
_entity_poly.pdbx_strand_id
1 'polypeptide(L)'
;MKGQDSIITIVFLIFISSYFDFVEFILSTNYIPYYFKSSGSLEMRLGGILTISSALFFYYLLKLDIFRHQFFSLLVIGICLIIVIITEFFFQDINIFLTYGDFGIKMLLIFFVHFFNSLLDSIEKYIIEFDFIDIFLILSLEGLFGFLITFFFSFSDSSYITQLKNIYSAYSGKQFAFFIILLVIYLILCGGRNAFRIVTNKIYSPMTKTLTDYFINPIYLIINYIEGDFVSNGKQNLFYFLINLVLSIIISLCGCIYNEIIVLFFCGLEKNTHHQITKRSFYNYSVELTDKIFPLDETSEYDWEESNQNIIKKDTME
;
A
#
# COMPACT_ATOMS: atom_id res chain seq x y z
N MET A 1 29.92 1.67 6.15
CA MET A 1 29.04 2.70 5.57
C MET A 1 28.78 2.32 4.12
N LYS A 2 27.58 1.87 3.74
CA LYS A 2 27.17 1.83 2.34
C LYS A 2 27.21 3.26 1.84
N GLY A 3 27.88 3.50 0.71
CA GLY A 3 28.04 4.85 0.18
C GLY A 3 26.65 5.45 -0.10
N GLN A 4 26.47 6.67 0.32
CA GLN A 4 25.31 7.49 -0.01
C GLN A 4 25.14 7.46 -1.53
N ASP A 5 23.93 7.20 -2.01
CA ASP A 5 23.65 7.19 -3.45
C ASP A 5 23.96 8.54 -4.08
N SER A 6 24.31 8.53 -5.36
CA SER A 6 24.56 9.80 -6.05
C SER A 6 23.25 10.61 -6.12
N ILE A 7 23.34 11.93 -6.08
CA ILE A 7 22.17 12.82 -6.24
C ILE A 7 21.36 12.47 -7.50
N ILE A 8 22.03 12.08 -8.57
CA ILE A 8 21.40 11.66 -9.82
C ILE A 8 20.54 10.41 -9.61
N THR A 9 21.05 9.42 -8.86
CA THR A 9 20.31 8.19 -8.54
C THR A 9 19.07 8.51 -7.69
N ILE A 10 19.20 9.37 -6.69
CA ILE A 10 18.09 9.79 -5.83
C ILE A 10 17.00 10.51 -6.65
N VAL A 11 17.38 11.49 -7.46
CA VAL A 11 16.43 12.21 -8.32
C VAL A 11 15.75 11.26 -9.31
N PHE A 12 16.48 10.28 -9.85
CA PHE A 12 15.92 9.26 -10.73
C PHE A 12 14.94 8.34 -10.01
N LEU A 13 15.22 7.93 -8.77
CA LEU A 13 14.30 7.14 -7.94
C LEU A 13 13.02 7.91 -7.64
N ILE A 14 13.11 9.20 -7.30
CA ILE A 14 11.93 10.05 -7.08
C ILE A 14 11.12 10.23 -8.37
N PHE A 15 11.78 10.36 -9.51
CA PHE A 15 11.09 10.40 -10.81
C PHE A 15 10.34 9.10 -11.10
N ILE A 16 10.97 7.94 -10.85
CA ILE A 16 10.33 6.62 -10.98
C ILE A 16 9.14 6.49 -10.04
N SER A 17 9.28 6.92 -8.78
CA SER A 17 8.20 6.96 -7.81
C SER A 17 6.99 7.75 -8.34
N SER A 18 7.21 8.98 -8.80
CA SER A 18 6.18 9.83 -9.41
C SER A 18 5.54 9.22 -10.65
N TYR A 19 6.31 8.49 -11.44
CA TYR A 19 5.79 7.79 -12.62
C TYR A 19 4.86 6.64 -12.22
N PHE A 20 5.20 5.86 -11.20
CA PHE A 20 4.35 4.78 -10.70
C PHE A 20 3.08 5.31 -10.05
N ASP A 21 3.14 6.41 -9.29
CA ASP A 21 1.96 7.10 -8.75
C ASP A 21 1.01 7.54 -9.87
N PHE A 22 1.55 8.10 -10.96
CA PHE A 22 0.78 8.46 -12.14
C PHE A 22 0.15 7.25 -12.83
N VAL A 23 0.89 6.15 -13.00
CA VAL A 23 0.36 4.91 -13.62
C VAL A 23 -0.74 4.32 -12.74
N GLU A 24 -0.54 4.24 -11.42
CA GLU A 24 -1.55 3.79 -10.47
C GLU A 24 -2.81 4.64 -10.57
N PHE A 25 -2.68 5.97 -10.58
CA PHE A 25 -3.80 6.90 -10.75
C PHE A 25 -4.57 6.64 -12.06
N ILE A 26 -3.88 6.48 -13.20
CA ILE A 26 -4.52 6.20 -14.49
C ILE A 26 -5.25 4.85 -14.48
N LEU A 27 -4.64 3.81 -13.90
CA LEU A 27 -5.24 2.49 -13.79
C LEU A 27 -6.51 2.54 -12.92
N SER A 28 -6.42 3.18 -11.76
CA SER A 28 -7.51 3.29 -10.79
C SER A 28 -8.67 4.16 -11.30
N THR A 29 -8.38 5.29 -11.94
CA THR A 29 -9.42 6.24 -12.35
C THR A 29 -10.05 5.97 -13.71
N ASN A 30 -9.28 5.46 -14.67
CA ASN A 30 -9.75 5.31 -16.05
C ASN A 30 -10.07 3.86 -16.39
N TYR A 31 -9.16 2.93 -16.09
CA TYR A 31 -9.30 1.55 -16.55
C TYR A 31 -10.16 0.71 -15.61
N ILE A 32 -9.97 0.79 -14.31
CA ILE A 32 -10.81 0.03 -13.38
C ILE A 32 -12.29 0.40 -13.51
N PRO A 33 -12.73 1.67 -13.50
CA PRO A 33 -14.14 2.02 -13.69
C PRO A 33 -14.69 1.65 -15.06
N TYR A 34 -13.87 1.69 -16.11
CA TYR A 34 -14.28 1.29 -17.46
C TYR A 34 -14.71 -0.18 -17.53
N TYR A 35 -13.89 -1.06 -16.94
CA TYR A 35 -14.18 -2.49 -16.88
C TYR A 35 -15.17 -2.85 -15.78
N PHE A 36 -15.51 -1.92 -14.87
CA PHE A 36 -16.26 -2.18 -13.65
C PHE A 36 -17.36 -1.15 -13.43
N LYS A 37 -18.56 -1.50 -13.75
CA LYS A 37 -19.71 -0.63 -13.43
C LYS A 37 -20.03 -0.53 -11.92
N SER A 38 -19.45 -1.37 -11.04
CA SER A 38 -19.87 -1.44 -9.62
C SER A 38 -18.80 -1.86 -8.62
N SER A 39 -17.51 -1.68 -8.86
CA SER A 39 -16.54 -2.50 -8.14
C SER A 39 -15.41 -1.81 -7.37
N GLY A 40 -15.60 -0.62 -6.86
CA GLY A 40 -14.74 -0.09 -5.82
C GLY A 40 -14.58 -1.04 -4.62
N SER A 41 -15.59 -1.87 -4.36
CA SER A 41 -15.56 -2.89 -3.31
C SER A 41 -14.55 -4.01 -3.55
N LEU A 42 -14.30 -4.43 -4.80
CA LEU A 42 -13.36 -5.52 -5.08
C LEU A 42 -11.91 -5.08 -4.91
N GLU A 43 -11.54 -3.89 -5.36
CA GLU A 43 -10.21 -3.33 -5.14
C GLU A 43 -9.88 -3.29 -3.65
N MET A 44 -10.81 -2.82 -2.82
CA MET A 44 -10.64 -2.80 -1.36
C MET A 44 -10.50 -4.20 -0.77
N ARG A 45 -11.31 -5.17 -1.22
CA ARG A 45 -11.23 -6.58 -0.75
C ARG A 45 -9.89 -7.23 -1.08
N LEU A 46 -9.27 -6.82 -2.18
CA LEU A 46 -7.96 -7.28 -2.62
C LEU A 46 -6.79 -6.45 -2.04
N GLY A 47 -7.05 -5.50 -1.15
CA GLY A 47 -6.03 -4.67 -0.51
C GLY A 47 -4.93 -5.45 0.22
N GLY A 48 -5.17 -6.70 0.61
CA GLY A 48 -4.13 -7.60 1.14
C GLY A 48 -2.95 -7.83 0.16
N ILE A 49 -3.15 -7.63 -1.15
CA ILE A 49 -2.07 -7.67 -2.16
C ILE A 49 -1.02 -6.61 -1.83
N LEU A 50 -1.44 -5.42 -1.42
CA LEU A 50 -0.54 -4.34 -1.02
C LEU A 50 0.42 -4.80 0.08
N THR A 51 -0.09 -5.49 1.11
CA THR A 51 0.75 -5.99 2.21
C THR A 51 1.75 -7.03 1.77
N ILE A 52 1.32 -8.00 0.97
CA ILE A 52 2.22 -9.04 0.46
C ILE A 52 3.31 -8.41 -0.42
N SER A 53 2.93 -7.50 -1.32
CA SER A 53 3.88 -6.79 -2.19
C SER A 53 4.85 -5.93 -1.39
N SER A 54 4.36 -5.20 -0.37
CA SER A 54 5.20 -4.38 0.51
C SER A 54 6.19 -5.23 1.30
N ALA A 55 5.76 -6.38 1.83
CA ALA A 55 6.66 -7.30 2.52
C ALA A 55 7.77 -7.82 1.61
N LEU A 56 7.43 -8.17 0.35
CA LEU A 56 8.42 -8.60 -0.64
C LEU A 56 9.41 -7.49 -0.97
N PHE A 57 8.93 -6.26 -1.19
CA PHE A 57 9.83 -5.14 -1.47
C PHE A 57 10.71 -4.78 -0.27
N PHE A 58 10.20 -4.88 0.94
CA PHE A 58 11.01 -4.68 2.14
C PHE A 58 12.12 -5.71 2.25
N TYR A 59 11.80 -6.97 1.98
CA TYR A 59 12.81 -8.01 1.96
C TYR A 59 13.89 -7.76 0.90
N TYR A 60 13.50 -7.41 -0.34
CA TYR A 60 14.46 -7.26 -1.43
C TYR A 60 15.16 -5.89 -1.47
N LEU A 61 14.45 -4.78 -1.25
CA LEU A 61 15.00 -3.43 -1.34
C LEU A 61 15.64 -2.98 -0.03
N LEU A 62 14.93 -3.15 1.09
CA LEU A 62 15.40 -2.69 2.40
C LEU A 62 16.21 -3.76 3.14
N LYS A 63 16.26 -4.98 2.61
CA LYS A 63 16.95 -6.14 3.21
C LYS A 63 16.49 -6.42 4.64
N LEU A 64 15.21 -6.20 4.92
CA LEU A 64 14.61 -6.49 6.21
C LEU A 64 14.20 -7.96 6.29
N ASP A 65 14.55 -8.62 7.38
CA ASP A 65 14.15 -9.99 7.63
C ASP A 65 12.64 -10.12 7.85
N ILE A 66 12.05 -11.19 7.35
CA ILE A 66 10.67 -11.57 7.61
C ILE A 66 10.67 -12.60 8.74
N PHE A 67 10.07 -12.28 9.87
CA PHE A 67 9.95 -13.16 11.02
C PHE A 67 8.80 -14.16 10.85
N ARG A 68 8.80 -15.23 11.65
CA ARG A 68 7.79 -16.32 11.56
C ARG A 68 6.36 -15.84 11.69
N HIS A 69 6.07 -14.93 12.62
CA HIS A 69 4.73 -14.38 12.80
C HIS A 69 4.27 -13.55 11.59
N GLN A 70 5.20 -12.79 10.98
CA GLN A 70 4.95 -12.02 9.77
C GLN A 70 4.68 -12.94 8.58
N PHE A 71 5.51 -13.98 8.40
CA PHE A 71 5.30 -14.96 7.32
C PHE A 71 3.97 -15.69 7.48
N PHE A 72 3.62 -16.12 8.69
CA PHE A 72 2.33 -16.75 8.97
C PHE A 72 1.18 -15.82 8.58
N SER A 73 1.24 -14.54 8.95
CA SER A 73 0.23 -13.55 8.60
C SER A 73 0.10 -13.37 7.08
N LEU A 74 1.22 -13.26 6.37
CA LEU A 74 1.23 -13.14 4.90
C LEU A 74 0.64 -14.38 4.23
N LEU A 75 0.93 -15.57 4.74
CA LEU A 75 0.38 -16.82 4.22
C LEU A 75 -1.15 -16.85 4.37
N VAL A 76 -1.66 -16.49 5.55
CA VAL A 76 -3.12 -16.45 5.78
C VAL A 76 -3.78 -15.38 4.92
N ILE A 77 -3.19 -14.19 4.78
CA ILE A 77 -3.67 -13.14 3.86
C ILE A 77 -3.74 -13.69 2.44
N GLY A 78 -2.68 -14.36 1.96
CA GLY A 78 -2.66 -14.97 0.63
C GLY A 78 -3.78 -15.98 0.39
N ILE A 79 -4.03 -16.86 1.36
CA ILE A 79 -5.16 -17.80 1.30
C ILE A 79 -6.50 -17.06 1.25
N CYS A 80 -6.70 -16.06 2.09
CA CYS A 80 -7.93 -15.25 2.08
C CYS A 80 -8.14 -14.56 0.72
N LEU A 81 -7.09 -14.00 0.12
CA LEU A 81 -7.17 -13.37 -1.21
C LEU A 81 -7.58 -14.37 -2.29
N ILE A 82 -7.02 -15.59 -2.28
CA ILE A 82 -7.43 -16.64 -3.21
C ILE A 82 -8.92 -16.96 -3.05
N ILE A 83 -9.41 -17.06 -1.80
CA ILE A 83 -10.83 -17.30 -1.53
C ILE A 83 -11.68 -16.13 -2.03
N VAL A 84 -11.25 -14.87 -1.84
CA VAL A 84 -11.95 -13.68 -2.39
C VAL A 84 -12.06 -13.76 -3.90
N ILE A 85 -10.98 -14.12 -4.61
CA ILE A 85 -10.98 -14.26 -6.07
C ILE A 85 -11.94 -15.37 -6.51
N ILE A 86 -11.91 -16.49 -5.83
CA ILE A 86 -12.80 -17.63 -6.11
C ILE A 86 -14.26 -17.24 -5.87
N THR A 87 -14.57 -16.59 -4.76
CA THR A 87 -15.93 -16.14 -4.46
C THR A 87 -16.43 -15.12 -5.47
N GLU A 88 -15.56 -14.17 -5.87
CA GLU A 88 -15.88 -13.21 -6.93
C GLU A 88 -16.22 -13.92 -8.24
N PHE A 89 -15.43 -14.90 -8.63
CA PHE A 89 -15.64 -15.67 -9.86
C PHE A 89 -16.99 -16.42 -9.86
N PHE A 90 -17.39 -17.01 -8.72
CA PHE A 90 -18.62 -17.80 -8.64
C PHE A 90 -19.89 -16.99 -8.40
N PHE A 91 -19.80 -15.89 -7.67
CA PHE A 91 -20.99 -15.14 -7.27
C PHE A 91 -21.27 -13.92 -8.13
N GLN A 92 -20.31 -13.45 -8.90
CA GLN A 92 -20.53 -12.33 -9.80
C GLN A 92 -21.36 -12.80 -11.01
N ASP A 93 -22.41 -12.04 -11.33
CA ASP A 93 -23.26 -12.33 -12.48
C ASP A 93 -22.43 -12.34 -13.77
N ILE A 94 -22.29 -13.51 -14.37
CA ILE A 94 -21.57 -13.73 -15.66
C ILE A 94 -22.14 -12.83 -16.77
N ASN A 95 -23.41 -12.41 -16.64
CA ASN A 95 -24.05 -11.48 -17.58
C ASN A 95 -23.50 -10.04 -17.52
N ILE A 96 -22.76 -9.69 -16.49
CA ILE A 96 -22.10 -8.37 -16.34
C ILE A 96 -20.70 -8.41 -16.97
N PHE A 97 -20.09 -9.59 -17.08
CA PHE A 97 -18.80 -9.78 -17.75
C PHE A 97 -19.01 -10.36 -19.16
N LEU A 98 -18.58 -9.59 -20.12
CA LEU A 98 -18.62 -9.97 -21.53
C LEU A 98 -17.84 -11.26 -21.83
N THR A 99 -16.76 -11.55 -21.10
CA THR A 99 -15.94 -12.76 -21.27
C THR A 99 -15.12 -13.10 -20.02
N TYR A 100 -14.69 -14.38 -19.88
CA TYR A 100 -13.70 -14.79 -18.86
C TYR A 100 -12.38 -14.04 -18.97
N GLY A 101 -12.04 -13.56 -20.17
CA GLY A 101 -10.85 -12.74 -20.41
C GLY A 101 -10.92 -11.40 -19.67
N ASP A 102 -12.09 -10.78 -19.63
CA ASP A 102 -12.28 -9.50 -18.94
C ASP A 102 -12.09 -9.64 -17.43
N PHE A 103 -12.52 -10.77 -16.84
CA PHE A 103 -12.26 -11.06 -15.43
C PHE A 103 -10.75 -11.17 -15.13
N GLY A 104 -10.00 -11.88 -16.00
CA GLY A 104 -8.55 -11.99 -15.85
C GLY A 104 -7.83 -10.64 -15.98
N ILE A 105 -8.22 -9.81 -16.95
CA ILE A 105 -7.69 -8.45 -17.11
C ILE A 105 -8.00 -7.61 -15.87
N LYS A 106 -9.18 -7.70 -15.34
CA LYS A 106 -9.63 -7.07 -14.12
C LYS A 106 -8.70 -7.38 -12.95
N MET A 107 -8.52 -8.65 -12.63
CA MET A 107 -7.66 -9.08 -11.54
C MET A 107 -6.23 -8.60 -11.72
N LEU A 108 -5.73 -8.64 -12.95
CA LEU A 108 -4.39 -8.17 -13.30
C LEU A 108 -4.24 -6.65 -13.12
N LEU A 109 -5.24 -5.86 -13.49
CA LEU A 109 -5.23 -4.40 -13.27
C LEU A 109 -5.20 -4.06 -11.78
N ILE A 110 -6.06 -4.69 -10.96
CA ILE A 110 -6.08 -4.47 -9.51
C ILE A 110 -4.74 -4.90 -8.89
N PHE A 111 -4.18 -6.03 -9.33
CA PHE A 111 -2.86 -6.47 -8.89
C PHE A 111 -1.80 -5.39 -9.18
N PHE A 112 -1.76 -4.83 -10.37
CA PHE A 112 -0.80 -3.79 -10.73
C PHE A 112 -0.98 -2.50 -9.94
N VAL A 113 -2.21 -2.08 -9.65
CA VAL A 113 -2.48 -0.90 -8.80
C VAL A 113 -1.84 -1.09 -7.43
N HIS A 114 -2.12 -2.20 -6.75
CA HIS A 114 -1.54 -2.47 -5.44
C HIS A 114 -0.03 -2.69 -5.48
N PHE A 115 0.48 -3.32 -6.54
CA PHE A 115 1.91 -3.53 -6.74
C PHE A 115 2.67 -2.21 -6.91
N PHE A 116 2.19 -1.30 -7.75
CA PHE A 116 2.84 0.01 -7.96
C PHE A 116 2.75 0.89 -6.72
N ASN A 117 1.62 0.89 -6.02
CA ASN A 117 1.47 1.61 -4.75
C ASN A 117 2.48 1.10 -3.69
N SER A 118 2.64 -0.21 -3.59
CA SER A 118 3.61 -0.83 -2.69
C SER A 118 5.07 -0.51 -3.07
N LEU A 119 5.37 -0.51 -4.36
CA LEU A 119 6.71 -0.18 -4.86
C LEU A 119 7.06 1.29 -4.58
N LEU A 120 6.11 2.19 -4.80
CA LEU A 120 6.24 3.61 -4.48
C LEU A 120 6.56 3.82 -3.00
N ASP A 121 5.73 3.28 -2.10
CA ASP A 121 5.95 3.40 -0.65
C ASP A 121 7.32 2.82 -0.22
N SER A 122 7.77 1.77 -0.88
CA SER A 122 9.06 1.12 -0.58
C SER A 122 10.26 1.94 -1.08
N ILE A 123 10.14 2.57 -2.25
CA ILE A 123 11.17 3.48 -2.78
C ILE A 123 11.28 4.74 -1.89
N GLU A 124 10.13 5.35 -1.51
CA GLU A 124 10.12 6.47 -0.58
C GLU A 124 10.84 6.11 0.74
N LYS A 125 10.52 4.96 1.31
CA LYS A 125 11.13 4.49 2.56
C LYS A 125 12.64 4.27 2.38
N TYR A 126 13.07 3.70 1.27
CA TYR A 126 14.47 3.52 0.93
C TYR A 126 15.23 4.86 0.91
N ILE A 127 14.72 5.85 0.19
CA ILE A 127 15.34 7.18 0.09
C ILE A 127 15.43 7.87 1.45
N ILE A 128 14.38 7.73 2.27
CA ILE A 128 14.34 8.36 3.61
C ILE A 128 15.35 7.70 4.55
N GLU A 129 15.46 6.38 4.56
CA GLU A 129 16.30 5.64 5.54
C GLU A 129 17.77 5.54 5.13
N PHE A 130 18.05 5.37 3.84
CA PHE A 130 19.43 5.14 3.39
C PHE A 130 20.13 6.42 2.90
N ASP A 131 19.38 7.35 2.31
CA ASP A 131 19.93 8.59 1.78
C ASP A 131 19.67 9.79 2.69
N PHE A 132 18.88 9.62 3.77
CA PHE A 132 18.56 10.67 4.76
C PHE A 132 17.98 11.93 4.15
N ILE A 133 17.20 11.81 3.08
CA ILE A 133 16.61 12.95 2.38
C ILE A 133 15.42 13.51 3.18
N ASP A 134 15.31 14.83 3.19
CA ASP A 134 14.19 15.52 3.83
C ASP A 134 12.86 15.21 3.13
N ILE A 135 11.83 14.94 3.94
CA ILE A 135 10.48 14.59 3.45
C ILE A 135 9.91 15.66 2.53
N PHE A 136 10.10 16.94 2.88
CA PHE A 136 9.55 18.04 2.10
C PHE A 136 10.22 18.15 0.74
N LEU A 137 11.51 17.78 0.65
CA LEU A 137 12.21 17.73 -0.63
C LEU A 137 11.65 16.60 -1.52
N ILE A 138 11.44 15.41 -0.97
CA ILE A 138 10.83 14.28 -1.69
C ILE A 138 9.45 14.70 -2.20
N LEU A 139 8.58 15.21 -1.33
CA LEU A 139 7.22 15.64 -1.67
C LEU A 139 7.22 16.71 -2.77
N SER A 140 8.16 17.68 -2.69
CA SER A 140 8.27 18.75 -3.68
C SER A 140 8.70 18.24 -5.04
N LEU A 141 9.67 17.32 -5.09
CA LEU A 141 10.14 16.71 -6.33
C LEU A 141 9.10 15.76 -6.92
N GLU A 142 8.42 14.95 -6.11
CA GLU A 142 7.32 14.10 -6.57
C GLU A 142 6.19 14.94 -7.15
N GLY A 143 5.80 16.02 -6.48
CA GLY A 143 4.80 16.96 -6.99
C GLY A 143 5.21 17.61 -8.31
N LEU A 144 6.48 18.01 -8.45
CA LEU A 144 7.01 18.58 -9.68
C LEU A 144 6.99 17.55 -10.83
N PHE A 145 7.51 16.36 -10.59
CA PHE A 145 7.55 15.31 -11.61
C PHE A 145 6.14 14.82 -11.99
N GLY A 146 5.27 14.61 -11.01
CA GLY A 146 3.88 14.25 -11.24
C GLY A 146 3.15 15.30 -12.07
N PHE A 147 3.37 16.59 -11.80
CA PHE A 147 2.84 17.69 -12.61
C PHE A 147 3.37 17.63 -14.05
N LEU A 148 4.67 17.47 -14.25
CA LEU A 148 5.26 17.40 -15.59
C LEU A 148 4.72 16.20 -16.37
N ILE A 149 4.68 15.02 -15.78
CA ILE A 149 4.15 13.80 -16.41
C ILE A 149 2.69 14.00 -16.81
N THR A 150 1.86 14.50 -15.91
CA THR A 150 0.43 14.76 -16.17
C THR A 150 0.25 15.81 -17.24
N PHE A 151 1.05 16.87 -17.22
CA PHE A 151 1.02 17.94 -18.23
C PHE A 151 1.33 17.38 -19.63
N PHE A 152 2.44 16.66 -19.80
CA PHE A 152 2.79 16.07 -21.09
C PHE A 152 1.77 15.04 -21.55
N PHE A 153 1.24 14.23 -20.66
CA PHE A 153 0.20 13.26 -20.99
C PHE A 153 -1.09 13.95 -21.45
N SER A 154 -1.50 15.01 -20.77
CA SER A 154 -2.70 15.77 -21.13
C SER A 154 -2.58 16.46 -22.50
N PHE A 155 -1.39 16.86 -22.89
CA PHE A 155 -1.15 17.40 -24.26
C PHE A 155 -1.15 16.33 -25.34
N SER A 156 -0.79 15.09 -25.00
CA SER A 156 -0.77 13.99 -25.96
C SER A 156 -2.18 13.48 -26.27
N ASP A 157 -3.14 13.68 -25.37
CA ASP A 157 -4.52 13.25 -25.55
C ASP A 157 -5.46 14.47 -25.67
N SER A 158 -5.91 14.73 -26.91
CA SER A 158 -6.86 15.83 -27.20
C SER A 158 -8.20 15.71 -26.48
N SER A 159 -8.55 14.54 -25.92
CA SER A 159 -9.79 14.32 -25.18
C SER A 159 -9.83 15.14 -23.91
N TYR A 160 -8.73 15.29 -23.18
CA TYR A 160 -8.65 16.11 -21.96
C TYR A 160 -8.89 17.60 -22.22
N ILE A 161 -8.31 18.12 -23.30
CA ILE A 161 -8.51 19.51 -23.72
C ILE A 161 -9.97 19.76 -24.07
N THR A 162 -10.58 18.80 -24.76
CA THR A 162 -12.01 18.86 -25.11
C THR A 162 -12.90 18.81 -23.87
N GLN A 163 -12.58 17.94 -22.90
CA GLN A 163 -13.31 17.89 -21.62
C GLN A 163 -13.19 19.21 -20.84
N LEU A 164 -12.00 19.81 -20.75
CA LEU A 164 -11.82 21.12 -20.11
C LEU A 164 -12.64 22.21 -20.78
N LYS A 165 -12.68 22.25 -22.10
CA LYS A 165 -13.54 23.18 -22.87
C LYS A 165 -15.01 22.94 -22.55
N ASN A 166 -15.45 21.70 -22.47
CA ASN A 166 -16.84 21.35 -22.15
C ASN A 166 -17.20 21.78 -20.71
N ILE A 167 -16.30 21.55 -19.75
CA ILE A 167 -16.49 22.02 -18.36
C ILE A 167 -16.60 23.55 -18.34
N TYR A 168 -15.68 24.27 -19.00
CA TYR A 168 -15.72 25.72 -19.06
C TYR A 168 -17.00 26.25 -19.72
N SER A 169 -17.50 25.61 -20.78
CA SER A 169 -18.72 25.99 -21.47
C SER A 169 -19.99 25.62 -20.69
N ALA A 170 -19.99 24.58 -19.88
CA ALA A 170 -21.14 24.08 -19.12
C ALA A 170 -21.41 24.91 -17.87
N TYR A 171 -20.41 25.55 -17.28
CA TYR A 171 -20.54 26.31 -16.03
C TYR A 171 -20.59 27.80 -16.30
N SER A 172 -21.67 28.45 -15.91
CA SER A 172 -21.81 29.92 -15.96
C SER A 172 -21.20 30.58 -14.70
N GLY A 173 -20.67 31.77 -14.81
CA GLY A 173 -20.02 32.63 -13.82
C GLY A 173 -19.98 32.19 -12.35
N LYS A 174 -21.10 32.16 -11.63
CA LYS A 174 -21.11 31.74 -10.20
C LYS A 174 -20.84 30.25 -10.00
N GLN A 175 -21.32 29.40 -10.89
CA GLN A 175 -21.08 27.94 -10.83
C GLN A 175 -19.62 27.62 -11.13
N PHE A 176 -19.02 28.35 -12.06
CA PHE A 176 -17.59 28.22 -12.35
C PHE A 176 -16.71 28.65 -11.17
N ALA A 177 -17.04 29.77 -10.50
CA ALA A 177 -16.33 30.19 -9.29
C ALA A 177 -16.44 29.14 -8.18
N PHE A 178 -17.62 28.56 -7.96
CA PHE A 178 -17.81 27.48 -6.99
C PHE A 178 -16.99 26.23 -7.35
N PHE A 179 -16.95 25.85 -8.63
CA PHE A 179 -16.11 24.75 -9.12
C PHE A 179 -14.62 24.99 -8.85
N ILE A 180 -14.11 26.20 -9.08
CA ILE A 180 -12.72 26.55 -8.78
C ILE A 180 -12.43 26.44 -7.28
N ILE A 181 -13.34 26.90 -6.42
CA ILE A 181 -13.18 26.77 -4.96
C ILE A 181 -13.10 25.30 -4.56
N LEU A 182 -13.99 24.45 -5.06
CA LEU A 182 -13.95 23.01 -4.79
C LEU A 182 -12.66 22.37 -5.31
N LEU A 183 -12.19 22.76 -6.49
CA LEU A 183 -10.93 22.29 -7.05
C LEU A 183 -9.74 22.66 -6.15
N VAL A 184 -9.67 23.89 -5.65
CA VAL A 184 -8.62 24.33 -4.75
C VAL A 184 -8.65 23.54 -3.43
N ILE A 185 -9.84 23.36 -2.85
CA ILE A 185 -10.03 22.54 -1.64
C ILE A 185 -9.56 21.11 -1.90
N TYR A 186 -9.94 20.51 -3.02
CA TYR A 186 -9.52 19.17 -3.42
C TYR A 186 -7.99 19.06 -3.53
N LEU A 187 -7.33 20.02 -4.19
CA LEU A 187 -5.86 20.03 -4.32
C LEU A 187 -5.17 20.15 -2.96
N ILE A 188 -5.68 20.97 -2.04
CA ILE A 188 -5.14 21.08 -0.68
C ILE A 188 -5.30 19.75 0.07
N LEU A 189 -6.45 19.09 -0.03
CA LEU A 189 -6.69 17.80 0.61
C LEU A 189 -5.81 16.69 0.03
N CYS A 190 -5.63 16.65 -1.29
CA CYS A 190 -4.73 15.70 -1.95
C CYS A 190 -3.27 15.92 -1.54
N GLY A 191 -2.81 17.17 -1.52
CA GLY A 191 -1.46 17.52 -1.05
C GLY A 191 -1.24 17.13 0.42
N GLY A 192 -2.24 17.42 1.27
CA GLY A 192 -2.24 16.99 2.67
C GLY A 192 -2.16 15.48 2.83
N ARG A 193 -2.96 14.72 2.07
CA ARG A 193 -2.93 13.25 2.08
C ARG A 193 -1.53 12.73 1.74
N ASN A 194 -0.91 13.24 0.67
CA ASN A 194 0.42 12.80 0.27
C ASN A 194 1.49 13.16 1.30
N ALA A 195 1.42 14.36 1.89
CA ALA A 195 2.31 14.75 2.97
C ALA A 195 2.20 13.80 4.18
N PHE A 196 0.97 13.48 4.61
CA PHE A 196 0.74 12.51 5.70
C PHE A 196 1.22 11.11 5.34
N ARG A 197 1.07 10.66 4.09
CA ARG A 197 1.59 9.38 3.61
C ARG A 197 3.10 9.28 3.83
N ILE A 198 3.87 10.26 3.33
CA ILE A 198 5.33 10.26 3.44
C ILE A 198 5.78 10.39 4.90
N VAL A 199 5.11 11.24 5.70
CA VAL A 199 5.40 11.36 7.14
C VAL A 199 5.16 10.03 7.87
N THR A 200 4.08 9.33 7.56
CA THR A 200 3.78 8.02 8.12
C THR A 200 4.85 7.00 7.73
N ASN A 201 5.29 7.01 6.46
CA ASN A 201 6.37 6.14 5.98
C ASN A 201 7.70 6.42 6.69
N LYS A 202 7.98 7.68 7.09
CA LYS A 202 9.17 8.03 7.86
C LYS A 202 9.09 7.55 9.30
N ILE A 203 8.01 7.89 10.01
CA ILE A 203 7.90 7.67 11.47
C ILE A 203 7.68 6.19 11.77
N TYR A 204 6.86 5.53 10.97
CA TYR A 204 6.47 4.15 11.18
C TYR A 204 7.01 3.26 10.05
N SER A 205 6.13 2.60 9.35
CA SER A 205 6.46 1.82 8.15
C SER A 205 5.30 1.92 7.15
N PRO A 206 5.53 1.67 5.87
CA PRO A 206 4.44 1.52 4.90
C PRO A 206 3.42 0.46 5.31
N MET A 207 3.82 -0.55 6.08
CA MET A 207 2.93 -1.57 6.65
C MET A 207 1.95 -1.00 7.68
N THR A 208 2.35 0.04 8.43
CA THR A 208 1.44 0.71 9.37
C THR A 208 0.34 1.48 8.64
N LYS A 209 0.64 2.02 7.45
CA LYS A 209 -0.36 2.64 6.57
C LYS A 209 -1.46 1.65 6.17
N THR A 210 -1.09 0.41 5.83
CA THR A 210 -2.07 -0.61 5.43
C THR A 210 -3.01 -1.02 6.57
N LEU A 211 -2.63 -0.82 7.83
CA LEU A 211 -3.52 -1.07 8.97
C LEU A 211 -4.78 -0.21 8.92
N THR A 212 -4.67 1.06 8.55
CA THR A 212 -5.83 1.96 8.42
C THR A 212 -6.83 1.39 7.42
N ASP A 213 -6.34 0.93 6.27
CA ASP A 213 -7.17 0.34 5.22
C ASP A 213 -7.83 -0.95 5.72
N TYR A 214 -7.14 -1.77 6.51
CA TYR A 214 -7.69 -2.99 7.08
C TYR A 214 -8.86 -2.74 8.03
N PHE A 215 -8.81 -1.68 8.84
CA PHE A 215 -9.94 -1.35 9.72
C PHE A 215 -11.10 -0.69 8.98
N ILE A 216 -10.82 0.03 7.91
CA ILE A 216 -11.82 0.70 7.08
C ILE A 216 -12.54 -0.30 6.17
N ASN A 217 -11.85 -1.28 5.60
CA ASN A 217 -12.40 -2.21 4.62
C ASN A 217 -13.67 -2.96 5.09
N PRO A 218 -13.75 -3.55 6.31
CA PRO A 218 -15.00 -4.17 6.76
C PRO A 218 -16.17 -3.17 6.84
N ILE A 219 -15.90 -1.91 7.20
CA ILE A 219 -16.93 -0.86 7.28
C ILE A 219 -17.43 -0.53 5.88
N TYR A 220 -16.54 -0.37 4.91
CA TYR A 220 -16.91 -0.15 3.51
C TYR A 220 -17.72 -1.30 2.93
N LEU A 221 -17.39 -2.54 3.26
CA LEU A 221 -18.18 -3.70 2.82
C LEU A 221 -19.62 -3.65 3.32
N ILE A 222 -19.84 -3.21 4.55
CA ILE A 222 -21.19 -3.03 5.12
C ILE A 222 -21.93 -1.93 4.36
N ILE A 223 -21.29 -0.79 4.10
CA ILE A 223 -21.86 0.32 3.34
C ILE A 223 -22.22 -0.14 1.93
N ASN A 224 -21.31 -0.79 1.22
CA ASN A 224 -21.51 -1.31 -0.13
C ASN A 224 -22.64 -2.37 -0.19
N TYR A 225 -22.79 -3.18 0.87
CA TYR A 225 -23.92 -4.10 0.96
C TYR A 225 -25.26 -3.34 1.05
N ILE A 226 -25.31 -2.25 1.84
CA ILE A 226 -26.50 -1.40 1.95
C ILE A 226 -26.81 -0.70 0.61
N GLU A 227 -25.79 -0.29 -0.13
CA GLU A 227 -25.90 0.34 -1.45
C GLU A 227 -26.29 -0.66 -2.56
N GLY A 228 -26.22 -1.97 -2.30
CA GLY A 228 -26.68 -3.00 -3.22
C GLY A 228 -25.59 -3.60 -4.12
N ASP A 229 -24.32 -3.47 -3.77
CA ASP A 229 -23.19 -3.98 -4.60
C ASP A 229 -23.06 -5.50 -4.62
N PHE A 230 -23.53 -6.20 -3.58
CA PHE A 230 -23.43 -7.66 -3.48
C PHE A 230 -24.60 -8.37 -4.15
N VAL A 231 -24.74 -8.18 -5.46
CA VAL A 231 -25.82 -8.76 -6.26
C VAL A 231 -25.32 -10.01 -6.97
N SER A 232 -26.11 -11.09 -6.89
CA SER A 232 -25.93 -12.32 -7.68
C SER A 232 -27.27 -12.73 -8.25
N ASN A 233 -27.35 -12.99 -9.56
CA ASN A 233 -28.59 -13.29 -10.28
C ASN A 233 -29.67 -12.21 -10.10
N GLY A 234 -29.27 -10.95 -10.09
CA GLY A 234 -30.18 -9.77 -9.96
C GLY A 234 -30.79 -9.61 -8.55
N LYS A 235 -30.30 -10.36 -7.55
CA LYS A 235 -30.73 -10.23 -6.15
C LYS A 235 -29.56 -10.08 -5.22
N GLN A 236 -29.74 -9.30 -4.16
CA GLN A 236 -28.75 -9.15 -3.10
C GLN A 236 -28.46 -10.50 -2.43
N ASN A 237 -27.19 -10.89 -2.37
CA ASN A 237 -26.76 -12.18 -1.83
C ASN A 237 -26.06 -12.02 -0.50
N LEU A 238 -26.79 -12.28 0.58
CA LEU A 238 -26.28 -12.19 1.96
C LEU A 238 -25.10 -13.14 2.20
N PHE A 239 -25.13 -14.35 1.63
CA PHE A 239 -24.05 -15.33 1.82
C PHE A 239 -22.73 -14.85 1.19
N TYR A 240 -22.81 -14.29 -0.02
CA TYR A 240 -21.65 -13.69 -0.70
C TYR A 240 -21.07 -12.51 0.12
N PHE A 241 -21.92 -11.63 0.64
CA PHE A 241 -21.50 -10.54 1.54
C PHE A 241 -20.84 -11.08 2.80
N LEU A 242 -21.46 -12.05 3.51
CA LEU A 242 -20.93 -12.57 4.78
C LEU A 242 -19.56 -13.24 4.60
N ILE A 243 -19.34 -14.01 3.55
CA ILE A 243 -18.02 -14.60 3.25
C ILE A 243 -16.98 -13.49 3.13
N ASN A 244 -17.25 -12.47 2.31
CA ASN A 244 -16.30 -11.38 2.09
C ASN A 244 -16.05 -10.56 3.36
N LEU A 245 -17.07 -10.34 4.19
CA LEU A 245 -16.92 -9.66 5.47
C LEU A 245 -16.03 -10.46 6.43
N VAL A 246 -16.24 -11.76 6.57
CA VAL A 246 -15.40 -12.64 7.40
C VAL A 246 -13.96 -12.64 6.91
N LEU A 247 -13.74 -12.78 5.60
CA LEU A 247 -12.39 -12.74 5.02
C LEU A 247 -11.71 -11.40 5.27
N SER A 248 -12.43 -10.29 5.12
CA SER A 248 -11.90 -8.94 5.40
C SER A 248 -11.50 -8.79 6.87
N ILE A 249 -12.28 -9.32 7.81
CA ILE A 249 -11.95 -9.31 9.25
C ILE A 249 -10.70 -10.17 9.51
N ILE A 250 -10.58 -11.34 8.89
CA ILE A 250 -9.39 -12.20 9.03
C ILE A 250 -8.14 -11.48 8.49
N ILE A 251 -8.22 -10.85 7.32
CA ILE A 251 -7.13 -10.05 6.74
C ILE A 251 -6.73 -8.93 7.70
N SER A 252 -7.71 -8.22 8.30
CA SER A 252 -7.46 -7.17 9.29
C SER A 252 -6.73 -7.69 10.51
N LEU A 253 -7.15 -8.83 11.07
CA LEU A 253 -6.48 -9.48 12.20
C LEU A 253 -5.05 -9.90 11.84
N CYS A 254 -4.84 -10.47 10.65
CA CYS A 254 -3.51 -10.82 10.17
C CYS A 254 -2.62 -9.58 9.98
N GLY A 255 -3.16 -8.46 9.52
CA GLY A 255 -2.46 -7.18 9.47
C GLY A 255 -2.01 -6.71 10.87
N CYS A 256 -2.86 -6.87 11.89
CA CYS A 256 -2.51 -6.57 13.28
C CYS A 256 -1.40 -7.51 13.82
N ILE A 257 -1.41 -8.80 13.44
CA ILE A 257 -0.36 -9.75 13.84
C ILE A 257 0.96 -9.40 13.12
N TYR A 258 0.91 -9.08 11.84
CA TYR A 258 2.08 -8.67 11.08
C TYR A 258 2.79 -7.45 11.69
N ASN A 259 2.02 -6.46 12.14
CA ASN A 259 2.52 -5.23 12.77
C ASN A 259 2.72 -5.35 14.29
N GLU A 260 2.66 -6.56 14.83
CA GLU A 260 2.88 -6.86 16.25
C GLU A 260 1.90 -6.16 17.22
N ILE A 261 0.76 -5.68 16.74
CA ILE A 261 -0.32 -5.17 17.61
C ILE A 261 -0.95 -6.31 18.38
N ILE A 262 -1.12 -7.47 17.71
CA ILE A 262 -1.58 -8.72 18.32
C ILE A 262 -0.42 -9.69 18.28
N VAL A 263 0.03 -10.13 19.46
CA VAL A 263 1.10 -11.11 19.59
C VAL A 263 0.49 -12.50 19.82
N LEU A 264 0.91 -13.47 19.02
CA LEU A 264 0.47 -14.85 19.12
C LEU A 264 1.45 -15.63 20.00
N PHE A 265 0.97 -16.20 21.13
CA PHE A 265 1.78 -16.91 22.13
C PHE A 265 1.83 -18.42 21.90
N PHE A 266 1.71 -18.90 20.65
CA PHE A 266 1.81 -20.32 20.33
C PHE A 266 2.85 -20.60 19.25
N CYS A 267 3.38 -21.81 19.23
CA CYS A 267 4.41 -22.26 18.28
C CYS A 267 5.67 -21.39 18.20
N GLY A 268 5.96 -20.61 19.26
CA GLY A 268 7.15 -19.74 19.31
C GLY A 268 7.05 -18.50 18.41
N LEU A 269 5.85 -18.12 17.98
CA LEU A 269 5.64 -16.94 17.14
C LEU A 269 5.96 -15.62 17.87
N GLU A 270 5.86 -15.61 19.20
CA GLU A 270 6.20 -14.47 20.04
C GLU A 270 7.70 -14.18 20.15
N LYS A 271 8.57 -15.18 19.89
CA LYS A 271 9.99 -15.11 20.19
C LYS A 271 10.73 -13.97 19.49
N ASN A 272 10.36 -13.67 18.25
CA ASN A 272 11.01 -12.66 17.42
C ASN A 272 10.14 -11.45 17.15
N THR A 273 9.27 -11.10 18.09
CA THR A 273 8.61 -9.79 18.08
C THR A 273 9.60 -8.70 18.51
N HIS A 274 9.41 -7.49 18.00
CA HIS A 274 10.25 -6.33 18.33
C HIS A 274 10.41 -6.15 19.85
N HIS A 275 9.32 -6.33 20.59
CA HIS A 275 9.34 -6.25 22.07
C HIS A 275 10.27 -7.32 22.69
N GLN A 276 10.23 -8.56 22.20
CA GLN A 276 11.05 -9.63 22.74
C GLN A 276 12.53 -9.52 22.31
N ILE A 277 12.78 -9.02 21.10
CA ILE A 277 14.15 -8.72 20.63
C ILE A 277 14.77 -7.61 21.48
N THR A 278 14.05 -6.51 21.70
CA THR A 278 14.50 -5.41 22.55
C THR A 278 14.75 -5.87 23.98
N LYS A 279 13.87 -6.68 24.54
CA LYS A 279 14.05 -7.25 25.88
C LYS A 279 15.28 -8.14 25.96
N ARG A 280 15.55 -8.99 24.96
CA ARG A 280 16.73 -9.84 24.91
C ARG A 280 18.02 -9.02 24.74
N SER A 281 18.05 -8.02 23.89
CA SER A 281 19.22 -7.15 23.72
C SER A 281 19.55 -6.41 25.00
N PHE A 282 18.53 -5.95 25.74
CA PHE A 282 18.73 -5.33 27.05
C PHE A 282 19.38 -6.28 28.08
N TYR A 283 19.09 -7.59 28.00
CA TYR A 283 19.67 -8.61 28.90
C TYR A 283 20.90 -9.32 28.29
N ASN A 284 21.51 -8.82 27.21
CA ASN A 284 22.65 -9.42 26.49
C ASN A 284 22.40 -10.87 26.01
N TYR A 285 21.15 -11.21 25.70
CA TYR A 285 20.84 -12.50 25.09
C TYR A 285 20.99 -12.41 23.57
N SER A 286 21.71 -13.36 22.97
CA SER A 286 21.77 -13.49 21.51
C SER A 286 20.40 -13.86 20.91
N VAL A 287 20.06 -13.25 19.80
CA VAL A 287 18.87 -13.63 19.02
C VAL A 287 19.10 -15.00 18.41
N GLU A 288 18.19 -15.95 18.63
CA GLU A 288 18.30 -17.26 17.99
C GLU A 288 18.05 -17.13 16.49
N LEU A 289 19.10 -17.29 15.69
CA LEU A 289 19.06 -17.25 14.21
C LEU A 289 18.08 -18.26 13.59
N THR A 290 17.82 -19.37 14.31
CA THR A 290 16.89 -20.42 13.87
C THR A 290 15.46 -19.99 13.68
N ASP A 291 15.07 -18.79 14.19
CA ASP A 291 13.72 -18.27 14.09
C ASP A 291 13.46 -17.43 12.82
N LYS A 292 14.50 -17.13 12.04
CA LYS A 292 14.37 -16.43 10.75
C LYS A 292 13.96 -17.44 9.67
N ILE A 293 12.99 -17.06 8.83
CA ILE A 293 12.54 -17.90 7.72
C ILE A 293 13.49 -17.77 6.52
N PHE A 294 13.99 -16.56 6.29
CA PHE A 294 14.95 -16.25 5.26
C PHE A 294 16.16 -15.55 5.91
N PRO A 295 17.19 -16.29 6.35
CA PRO A 295 18.39 -15.67 6.88
C PRO A 295 19.06 -14.85 5.77
N LEU A 296 19.23 -13.55 6.00
CA LEU A 296 20.15 -12.74 5.20
C LEU A 296 21.58 -13.08 5.62
N ASP A 297 22.53 -12.92 4.68
CA ASP A 297 23.95 -13.21 4.91
C ASP A 297 24.44 -12.69 6.27
N GLU A 298 25.25 -13.50 6.95
CA GLU A 298 25.82 -13.24 8.29
C GLU A 298 26.51 -11.87 8.44
N THR A 299 26.89 -11.25 7.33
CA THR A 299 27.54 -9.93 7.31
C THR A 299 26.63 -8.77 7.72
N SER A 300 25.29 -8.91 7.61
CA SER A 300 24.33 -7.86 8.00
C SER A 300 24.07 -7.84 9.50
N GLU A 301 24.35 -8.91 10.20
CA GLU A 301 24.13 -9.06 11.64
C GLU A 301 25.27 -8.40 12.46
N TYR A 302 26.50 -8.45 11.95
CA TYR A 302 27.66 -7.82 12.60
C TYR A 302 27.54 -6.29 12.69
N ASP A 303 27.02 -5.65 11.64
CA ASP A 303 26.86 -4.19 11.61
C ASP A 303 25.80 -3.69 12.62
N TRP A 304 24.80 -4.51 12.92
CA TRP A 304 23.73 -4.18 13.87
C TRP A 304 24.18 -4.29 15.33
N GLU A 305 24.96 -5.33 15.65
CA GLU A 305 25.51 -5.52 16.98
C GLU A 305 26.58 -4.47 17.32
N GLU A 306 27.41 -4.11 16.35
CA GLU A 306 28.45 -3.10 16.53
C GLU A 306 27.87 -1.69 16.69
N SER A 307 26.79 -1.38 15.97
CA SER A 307 26.05 -0.12 16.10
C SER A 307 25.40 0.02 17.49
N ASN A 308 24.78 -1.05 18.01
CA ASN A 308 24.13 -1.04 19.33
C ASN A 308 25.15 -1.04 20.48
N GLN A 309 26.28 -1.72 20.36
CA GLN A 309 27.34 -1.68 21.36
C GLN A 309 27.96 -0.28 21.47
N ASN A 310 28.07 0.45 20.37
CA ASN A 310 28.58 1.82 20.37
C ASN A 310 27.57 2.82 21.00
N ILE A 311 26.27 2.60 20.86
CA ILE A 311 25.24 3.40 21.52
C ILE A 311 25.27 3.19 23.04
N ILE A 312 25.33 1.92 23.48
CA ILE A 312 25.35 1.56 24.91
C ILE A 312 26.62 2.07 25.60
N LYS A 313 27.79 2.01 24.92
CA LYS A 313 29.04 2.56 25.46
C LYS A 313 29.01 4.08 25.60
N LYS A 314 28.26 4.78 24.78
CA LYS A 314 28.15 6.24 24.83
C LYS A 314 27.28 6.70 26.01
N ASP A 315 26.19 5.99 26.30
CA ASP A 315 25.29 6.27 27.42
C ASP A 315 25.85 5.86 28.79
N THR A 316 26.94 5.06 28.84
CA THR A 316 27.60 4.69 30.09
C THR A 316 28.83 5.55 30.44
N MET A 317 29.19 6.50 29.56
CA MET A 317 30.30 7.43 29.77
C MET A 317 29.85 8.89 30.07
N GLU A 318 28.57 9.17 30.08
CA GLU A 318 27.96 10.41 30.61
C GLU A 318 27.33 10.12 31.99
#